data_beb5e8390f202e3eca4d4c3143957091
#
_entry.id   beb5e8390f202e3eca4d4c3143957091
#
_cell.length_a   1.000
_cell.length_b   1.000
_cell.length_c   1.000
_cell.angle_alpha   90.00
_cell.angle_beta   90.00
_cell.angle_gamma   90.00
#
_symmetry.space_group_name_H-M   'P 1'
#
loop_
_entity.id
_entity.type
_entity.pdbx_description
1 polymer ?
#
loop_
_entity_poly.entity_id
_entity_poly.type
_entity_poly.pdbx_seq_one_letter_code
_entity_poly.pdbx_strand_id
1 'polypeptide(L)'
;VITDLVQIKRFGEKQREENLRFRAWMKRHNFVERRLKIIAQTIEEDTDCTACANCCRVATTPVTERDVEHLAKYLRIKVSEFLRDYTVETEEEGVILKRDENGCVFLDGNLCSVYDARPHTCEGFPHLVKGNGSLLSRMWHMPDRAVYCPIVFNTLEEW
;
A
#
# COMPACT_ATOMS: atom_id res chain seq x y z
N VAL A 1 -2.50 -11.65 -15.74
CA VAL A 1 -2.43 -11.02 -14.41
C VAL A 1 -2.74 -12.05 -13.33
N ILE A 2 -1.83 -12.23 -12.39
CA ILE A 2 -2.00 -13.16 -11.28
C ILE A 2 -2.70 -12.42 -10.13
N THR A 3 -3.78 -12.99 -9.62
CA THR A 3 -4.59 -12.42 -8.52
C THR A 3 -4.66 -13.34 -7.29
N ASP A 4 -4.27 -14.60 -7.43
CA ASP A 4 -4.19 -15.54 -6.31
C ASP A 4 -3.11 -15.12 -5.31
N LEU A 5 -3.50 -14.80 -4.09
CA LEU A 5 -2.60 -14.24 -3.06
C LEU A 5 -1.53 -15.21 -2.58
N VAL A 6 -1.79 -16.51 -2.61
CA VAL A 6 -0.79 -17.52 -2.24
C VAL A 6 0.30 -17.59 -3.30
N GLN A 7 -0.08 -17.52 -4.58
CA GLN A 7 0.87 -17.45 -5.68
C GLN A 7 1.65 -16.15 -5.67
N ILE A 8 0.98 -15.01 -5.46
CA ILE A 8 1.62 -13.69 -5.33
C ILE A 8 2.70 -13.70 -4.26
N LYS A 9 2.38 -14.17 -3.05
CA LYS A 9 3.34 -14.26 -1.95
C LYS A 9 4.53 -15.14 -2.34
N ARG A 10 4.27 -16.35 -2.82
CA ARG A 10 5.31 -17.31 -3.20
C ARG A 10 6.24 -16.77 -4.30
N PHE A 11 5.68 -16.21 -5.36
CA PHE A 11 6.47 -15.68 -6.47
C PHE A 11 7.15 -14.36 -6.11
N GLY A 12 6.48 -13.49 -5.37
CA GLY A 12 7.07 -12.24 -4.88
C GLY A 12 8.27 -12.48 -3.97
N GLU A 13 8.21 -13.44 -3.07
CA GLU A 13 9.35 -13.85 -2.23
C GLU A 13 10.48 -14.44 -3.06
N LYS A 14 10.17 -15.33 -4.02
CA LYS A 14 11.16 -15.93 -4.91
C LYS A 14 11.88 -14.88 -5.77
N GLN A 15 11.17 -13.88 -6.24
CA GLN A 15 11.71 -12.86 -7.14
C GLN A 15 12.19 -11.60 -6.42
N ARG A 16 12.13 -11.58 -5.09
CA ARG A 16 12.49 -10.40 -4.30
C ARG A 16 13.91 -9.90 -4.58
N GLU A 17 14.88 -10.77 -4.68
CA GLU A 17 16.27 -10.40 -4.99
C GLU A 17 16.42 -9.84 -6.40
N GLU A 18 15.73 -10.40 -7.38
CA GLU A 18 15.69 -9.89 -8.75
C GLU A 18 15.04 -8.52 -8.81
N ASN A 19 13.93 -8.32 -8.10
CA ASN A 19 13.27 -7.03 -7.99
C ASN A 19 14.17 -5.97 -7.32
N LEU A 20 14.98 -6.35 -6.34
CA LEU A 20 15.98 -5.47 -5.73
C LEU A 20 17.08 -5.08 -6.72
N ARG A 21 17.57 -6.03 -7.52
CA ARG A 21 18.55 -5.77 -8.59
C ARG A 21 17.98 -4.88 -9.68
N PHE A 22 16.73 -5.10 -10.07
CA PHE A 22 16.02 -4.27 -11.03
C PHE A 22 15.86 -2.83 -10.54
N ARG A 23 15.50 -2.63 -9.29
CA ARG A 23 15.45 -1.30 -8.67
C ARG A 23 16.81 -0.59 -8.74
N ALA A 24 17.89 -1.28 -8.42
CA ALA A 24 19.25 -0.73 -8.50
C ALA A 24 19.66 -0.42 -9.94
N TRP A 25 19.27 -1.24 -10.90
CA TRP A 25 19.48 -1.03 -12.33
C TRP A 25 18.77 0.22 -12.84
N MET A 26 17.48 0.38 -12.53
CA MET A 26 16.69 1.57 -12.89
C MET A 26 17.34 2.86 -12.41
N LYS A 27 17.90 2.85 -11.21
CA LYS A 27 18.61 4.00 -10.61
C LYS A 27 19.85 4.42 -11.39
N ARG A 28 20.54 3.45 -12.04
CA ARG A 28 21.78 3.68 -12.82
C ARG A 28 21.53 4.02 -14.29
N HIS A 29 20.41 3.61 -14.88
CA HIS A 29 20.18 3.59 -16.33
C HIS A 29 19.07 4.53 -16.80
N ASN A 30 18.92 5.68 -16.17
CA ASN A 30 17.92 6.69 -16.58
C ASN A 30 16.55 6.07 -16.85
N PHE A 31 15.96 5.55 -15.81
CA PHE A 31 14.68 4.91 -15.80
C PHE A 31 13.56 5.68 -16.52
N VAL A 32 12.82 5.03 -17.42
CA VAL A 32 11.68 5.61 -18.14
C VAL A 32 10.41 5.50 -17.29
N GLU A 33 10.23 6.46 -16.40
CA GLU A 33 9.14 6.53 -15.45
C GLU A 33 7.75 6.42 -16.11
N ARG A 34 7.59 7.04 -17.28
CA ARG A 34 6.32 7.03 -18.01
C ARG A 34 5.86 5.63 -18.39
N ARG A 35 6.75 4.77 -18.87
CA ARG A 35 6.40 3.39 -19.26
C ARG A 35 5.90 2.59 -18.07
N LEU A 36 6.62 2.62 -16.96
CA LEU A 36 6.21 1.90 -15.75
C LEU A 36 4.86 2.40 -15.23
N LYS A 37 4.64 3.72 -15.29
CA LYS A 37 3.38 4.31 -14.86
C LYS A 37 2.20 3.85 -15.72
N ILE A 38 2.38 3.73 -17.04
CA ILE A 38 1.32 3.24 -17.95
C ILE A 38 1.00 1.77 -17.63
N ILE A 39 2.02 0.92 -17.47
CA ILE A 39 1.83 -0.49 -17.11
C ILE A 39 1.09 -0.58 -15.77
N ALA A 40 1.55 0.13 -14.76
CA ALA A 40 0.94 0.16 -13.43
C ALA A 40 -0.52 0.63 -13.47
N GLN A 41 -0.81 1.66 -14.25
CA GLN A 41 -2.16 2.19 -14.38
C GLN A 41 -3.11 1.17 -15.01
N THR A 42 -2.70 0.51 -16.10
CA THR A 42 -3.50 -0.54 -16.74
C THR A 42 -3.81 -1.68 -15.77
N ILE A 43 -2.82 -2.14 -15.03
CA ILE A 43 -3.01 -3.24 -14.06
C ILE A 43 -3.87 -2.79 -12.88
N GLU A 44 -3.71 -1.54 -12.41
CA GLU A 44 -4.52 -0.98 -11.32
C GLU A 44 -6.00 -0.86 -11.71
N GLU A 45 -6.28 -0.44 -12.94
CA GLU A 45 -7.64 -0.33 -13.49
C GLU A 45 -8.33 -1.71 -13.63
N ASP A 46 -7.55 -2.75 -13.94
CA ASP A 46 -8.04 -4.13 -14.10
C ASP A 46 -8.12 -4.90 -12.76
N THR A 47 -7.63 -4.32 -11.66
CA THR A 47 -7.57 -5.00 -10.36
C THR A 47 -8.62 -4.45 -9.40
N ASP A 48 -9.54 -5.31 -8.97
CA ASP A 48 -10.51 -4.96 -7.92
C ASP A 48 -9.88 -5.07 -6.52
N CYS A 49 -9.44 -3.94 -5.98
CA CYS A 49 -8.86 -3.87 -4.64
C CYS A 49 -9.86 -4.24 -3.53
N THR A 50 -11.16 -4.06 -3.77
CA THR A 50 -12.19 -4.44 -2.77
C THR A 50 -12.40 -5.94 -2.71
N ALA A 51 -12.13 -6.65 -3.80
CA ALA A 51 -12.09 -8.11 -3.80
C ALA A 51 -10.81 -8.68 -3.16
N CYS A 52 -9.70 -7.92 -3.22
CA CYS A 52 -8.40 -8.34 -2.71
C CYS A 52 -8.21 -8.01 -1.22
N ALA A 53 -8.31 -6.76 -0.82
CA ALA A 53 -8.10 -6.20 0.52
C ALA A 53 -6.81 -6.67 1.26
N ASN A 54 -5.84 -7.23 0.54
CA ASN A 54 -4.66 -7.85 1.19
C ASN A 54 -3.73 -6.83 1.86
N CYS A 55 -3.61 -5.63 1.30
CA CYS A 55 -2.86 -4.55 1.95
C CYS A 55 -3.43 -4.17 3.32
N CYS A 56 -4.76 -4.18 3.47
CA CYS A 56 -5.42 -3.97 4.76
C CYS A 56 -5.13 -5.08 5.77
N ARG A 57 -4.82 -6.29 5.29
CA ARG A 57 -4.51 -7.45 6.15
C ARG A 57 -3.06 -7.48 6.59
N VAL A 58 -2.12 -7.03 5.76
CA VAL A 58 -0.69 -7.27 6.00
C VAL A 58 0.15 -5.99 6.16
N ALA A 59 -0.26 -4.87 5.58
CA ALA A 59 0.50 -3.63 5.65
C ALA A 59 0.15 -2.79 6.88
N THR A 60 1.14 -2.10 7.44
CA THR A 60 0.92 -1.05 8.44
C THR A 60 0.39 0.21 7.76
N THR A 61 -0.40 1.00 8.48
CA THR A 61 -0.97 2.24 7.98
C THR A 61 -0.54 3.41 8.85
N PRO A 62 0.56 4.08 8.51
CA PRO A 62 0.93 5.34 9.14
C PRO A 62 -0.13 6.42 8.86
N VAL A 63 -0.43 7.22 9.87
CA VAL A 63 -1.39 8.31 9.78
C VAL A 63 -0.74 9.63 10.19
N THR A 64 -1.05 10.68 9.43
CA THR A 64 -0.65 12.05 9.75
C THR A 64 -1.64 12.68 10.73
N GLU A 65 -1.28 13.81 11.33
CA GLU A 65 -2.20 14.59 12.16
C GLU A 65 -3.49 14.94 11.40
N ARG A 66 -3.36 15.31 10.14
CA ARG A 66 -4.50 15.61 9.26
C ARG A 66 -5.39 14.40 9.01
N ASP A 67 -4.80 13.21 8.82
CA ASP A 67 -5.56 11.96 8.71
C ASP A 67 -6.34 11.66 9.98
N VAL A 68 -5.71 11.86 11.14
CA VAL A 68 -6.34 11.67 12.46
C VAL A 68 -7.51 12.61 12.67
N GLU A 69 -7.35 13.89 12.36
CA GLU A 69 -8.43 14.88 12.43
C GLU A 69 -9.61 14.51 11.52
N HIS A 70 -9.31 14.10 10.28
CA HIS A 70 -10.31 13.70 9.29
C HIS A 70 -11.08 12.45 9.72
N LEU A 71 -10.38 11.42 10.19
CA LEU A 71 -10.97 10.19 10.68
C LEU A 71 -11.80 10.40 11.96
N ALA A 72 -11.30 11.18 12.91
CA ALA A 72 -12.04 11.53 14.12
C ALA A 72 -13.34 12.27 13.79
N LYS A 73 -13.29 13.22 12.85
CA LYS A 73 -14.48 13.93 12.36
C LYS A 73 -15.49 12.98 11.67
N TYR A 74 -15.00 12.09 10.83
CA TYR A 74 -15.81 11.10 10.14
C TYR A 74 -16.55 10.17 11.12
N LEU A 75 -15.83 9.71 12.15
CA LEU A 75 -16.38 8.86 13.21
C LEU A 75 -17.17 9.63 14.27
N ARG A 76 -17.18 10.96 14.22
CA ARG A 76 -17.86 11.87 15.18
C ARG A 76 -17.37 11.69 16.63
N ILE A 77 -16.06 11.51 16.79
CA ILE A 77 -15.37 11.41 18.09
C ILE A 77 -14.30 12.47 18.22
N LYS A 78 -13.78 12.64 19.43
CA LYS A 78 -12.65 13.56 19.66
C LYS A 78 -11.34 12.97 19.14
N VAL A 79 -10.42 13.82 18.71
CA VAL A 79 -9.05 13.41 18.30
C VAL A 79 -8.36 12.58 19.38
N SER A 80 -8.45 12.98 20.64
CA SER A 80 -7.85 12.23 21.77
C SER A 80 -8.44 10.83 21.94
N GLU A 81 -9.74 10.68 21.70
CA GLU A 81 -10.43 9.39 21.72
C GLU A 81 -10.01 8.52 20.55
N PHE A 82 -9.91 9.10 19.35
CA PHE A 82 -9.41 8.41 18.17
C PHE A 82 -7.99 7.86 18.37
N LEU A 83 -7.07 8.70 18.85
CA LEU A 83 -5.69 8.30 19.12
C LEU A 83 -5.61 7.15 20.13
N ARG A 84 -6.39 7.22 21.19
CA ARG A 84 -6.42 6.18 22.23
C ARG A 84 -6.97 4.85 21.71
N ASP A 85 -8.07 4.88 20.95
CA ASP A 85 -8.85 3.68 20.63
C ASP A 85 -8.44 3.03 19.30
N TYR A 86 -7.93 3.82 18.34
CA TYR A 86 -7.68 3.37 16.96
C TYR A 86 -6.22 3.43 16.52
N THR A 87 -5.31 3.96 17.33
CA THR A 87 -3.91 4.09 16.94
C THR A 87 -2.94 3.51 17.96
N VAL A 88 -1.73 3.25 17.49
CA VAL A 88 -0.55 2.88 18.28
C VAL A 88 0.62 3.74 17.81
N GLU A 89 1.45 4.20 18.73
CA GLU A 89 2.69 4.88 18.40
C GLU A 89 3.84 3.87 18.30
N THR A 90 4.62 3.97 17.25
CA THR A 90 5.80 3.12 16.99
C THR A 90 7.03 3.99 16.78
N GLU A 91 8.21 3.46 17.13
CA GLU A 91 9.48 4.16 16.94
C GLU A 91 9.85 4.30 15.45
N GLU A 92 9.47 3.30 14.64
CA GLU A 92 9.87 3.23 13.23
C GLU A 92 8.96 4.05 12.30
N GLU A 93 7.65 4.02 12.52
CA GLU A 93 6.65 4.59 11.61
C GLU A 93 5.82 5.73 12.24
N GLY A 94 6.08 6.08 13.51
CA GLY A 94 5.27 7.04 14.25
C GLY A 94 3.89 6.48 14.60
N VAL A 95 2.85 7.29 14.43
CA VAL A 95 1.47 6.87 14.71
C VAL A 95 0.93 6.03 13.56
N ILE A 96 0.52 4.81 13.86
CA ILE A 96 -0.11 3.89 12.91
C ILE A 96 -1.50 3.48 13.39
N LEU A 97 -2.36 3.05 12.48
CA LEU A 97 -3.64 2.45 12.85
C LEU A 97 -3.44 1.13 13.57
N LYS A 98 -4.25 0.85 14.58
CA LYS A 98 -4.27 -0.45 15.27
C LYS A 98 -4.57 -1.58 14.29
N ARG A 99 -4.01 -2.73 14.60
CA ARG A 99 -4.19 -3.96 13.85
C ARG A 99 -4.36 -5.12 14.80
N ASP A 100 -5.12 -6.10 14.37
CA ASP A 100 -5.24 -7.41 15.02
C ASP A 100 -4.79 -8.52 14.07
N GLU A 101 -5.08 -9.76 14.39
CA GLU A 101 -4.78 -10.93 13.56
C GLU A 101 -5.49 -10.92 12.20
N ASN A 102 -6.57 -10.18 12.06
CA ASN A 102 -7.34 -10.05 10.82
C ASN A 102 -6.87 -8.89 9.93
N GLY A 103 -6.08 -7.98 10.47
CA GLY A 103 -5.55 -6.82 9.77
C GLY A 103 -5.91 -5.47 10.41
N CYS A 104 -6.10 -4.45 9.57
CA CYS A 104 -6.42 -3.10 10.02
C CYS A 104 -7.72 -3.06 10.84
N VAL A 105 -7.76 -2.25 11.88
CA VAL A 105 -8.94 -2.05 12.76
C VAL A 105 -10.22 -1.65 12.01
N PHE A 106 -10.10 -1.04 10.85
CA PHE A 106 -11.23 -0.61 10.01
C PHE A 106 -11.60 -1.62 8.92
N LEU A 107 -10.92 -2.74 8.84
CA LEU A 107 -11.25 -3.79 7.87
C LEU A 107 -12.45 -4.61 8.36
N ASP A 108 -13.50 -4.64 7.55
CA ASP A 108 -14.68 -5.46 7.74
C ASP A 108 -14.87 -6.36 6.50
N GLY A 109 -14.54 -7.64 6.65
CA GLY A 109 -14.46 -8.55 5.50
C GLY A 109 -13.36 -8.10 4.54
N ASN A 110 -13.76 -7.62 3.36
CA ASN A 110 -12.87 -7.02 2.35
C ASN A 110 -13.08 -5.51 2.19
N LEU A 111 -13.91 -4.89 3.00
CA LEU A 111 -14.28 -3.50 2.89
C LEU A 111 -13.68 -2.67 4.03
N CYS A 112 -13.35 -1.43 3.71
CA CYS A 112 -12.91 -0.46 4.70
C CYS A 112 -14.11 0.29 5.26
N SER A 113 -14.36 0.20 6.57
CA SER A 113 -15.49 0.88 7.23
C SER A 113 -15.37 2.41 7.23
N VAL A 114 -14.19 2.94 6.96
CA VAL A 114 -13.90 4.39 6.82
C VAL A 114 -13.42 4.75 5.41
N TYR A 115 -13.88 4.03 4.39
CA TYR A 115 -13.39 4.17 3.01
C TYR A 115 -13.35 5.61 2.51
N ASP A 116 -14.41 6.40 2.76
CA ASP A 116 -14.49 7.79 2.31
C ASP A 116 -13.58 8.75 3.08
N ALA A 117 -13.07 8.34 4.23
CA ALA A 117 -12.13 9.09 5.07
C ALA A 117 -10.77 8.39 5.19
N ARG A 118 -10.43 7.54 4.24
CA ARG A 118 -9.16 6.79 4.25
C ARG A 118 -7.96 7.70 4.49
N PRO A 119 -6.96 7.24 5.26
CA PRO A 119 -5.68 7.92 5.34
C PRO A 119 -5.04 8.12 3.96
N HIS A 120 -4.28 9.17 3.80
CA HIS A 120 -3.56 9.48 2.57
C HIS A 120 -2.72 8.30 2.05
N THR A 121 -2.10 7.56 2.94
CA THR A 121 -1.36 6.33 2.61
C THR A 121 -2.23 5.28 1.92
N CYS A 122 -3.48 5.13 2.33
CA CYS A 122 -4.41 4.17 1.73
C CYS A 122 -4.97 4.64 0.39
N GLU A 123 -5.22 5.95 0.23
CA GLU A 123 -5.75 6.51 -1.02
C GLU A 123 -4.83 6.32 -2.21
N GLY A 124 -3.53 6.44 -1.99
CA GLY A 124 -2.51 6.31 -3.04
C GLY A 124 -1.94 4.91 -3.21
N PHE A 125 -2.27 3.97 -2.32
CA PHE A 125 -1.70 2.62 -2.38
C PHE A 125 -2.04 1.91 -3.69
N PRO A 126 -1.11 1.21 -4.34
CA PRO A 126 0.27 0.87 -3.91
C PRO A 126 1.36 1.91 -4.21
N HIS A 127 1.01 3.14 -4.53
CA HIS A 127 1.91 4.27 -4.82
C HIS A 127 2.75 4.10 -6.11
N LEU A 128 2.26 3.36 -7.07
CA LEU A 128 2.83 3.28 -8.42
C LEU A 128 2.31 4.40 -9.32
N VAL A 129 1.00 4.56 -9.39
CA VAL A 129 0.33 5.59 -10.21
C VAL A 129 0.25 6.92 -9.47
N LYS A 130 -0.16 6.86 -8.20
CA LYS A 130 -0.33 8.01 -7.30
C LYS A 130 0.73 8.01 -6.21
N GLY A 131 1.06 9.17 -5.69
CA GLY A 131 1.97 9.30 -4.54
C GLY A 131 2.84 10.56 -4.62
N ASN A 132 3.46 10.88 -3.49
CA ASN A 132 4.35 12.02 -3.37
C ASN A 132 5.73 11.72 -3.98
N GLY A 133 6.39 12.74 -4.53
CA GLY A 133 7.70 12.61 -5.12
C GLY A 133 7.71 11.86 -6.46
N SER A 134 8.89 11.53 -6.95
CA SER A 134 9.07 10.78 -8.19
C SER A 134 8.70 9.30 -8.02
N LEU A 135 8.28 8.66 -9.09
CA LEU A 135 8.04 7.21 -9.07
C LEU A 135 9.31 6.45 -8.69
N LEU A 136 10.47 6.88 -9.17
CA LEU A 136 11.75 6.28 -8.81
C LEU A 136 12.01 6.27 -7.29
N SER A 137 11.68 7.37 -6.60
CA SER A 137 11.82 7.43 -5.14
C SER A 137 10.88 6.46 -4.41
N ARG A 138 9.67 6.25 -4.96
CA ARG A 138 8.69 5.32 -4.42
C ARG A 138 9.04 3.84 -4.69
N MET A 139 9.86 3.57 -5.72
CA MET A 139 10.31 2.22 -6.05
C MET A 139 11.07 1.53 -4.91
N TRP A 140 11.57 2.29 -3.93
CA TRP A 140 12.26 1.73 -2.77
C TRP A 140 11.44 0.63 -2.06
N HIS A 141 10.14 0.81 -1.95
CA HIS A 141 9.25 -0.11 -1.24
C HIS A 141 8.62 -1.19 -2.13
N MET A 142 8.81 -1.12 -3.45
CA MET A 142 8.11 -2.02 -4.37
C MET A 142 8.52 -3.49 -4.26
N PRO A 143 9.81 -3.85 -4.02
CA PRO A 143 10.17 -5.24 -3.81
C PRO A 143 9.44 -5.90 -2.63
N ASP A 144 9.23 -5.18 -1.54
CA ASP A 144 8.52 -5.68 -0.37
C ASP A 144 7.00 -5.73 -0.65
N ARG A 145 6.45 -4.72 -1.32
CA ARG A 145 5.04 -4.69 -1.70
C ARG A 145 4.66 -5.75 -2.73
N ALA A 146 5.58 -6.14 -3.61
CA ALA A 146 5.36 -7.21 -4.59
C ALA A 146 5.05 -8.58 -3.93
N VAL A 147 5.42 -8.77 -2.67
CA VAL A 147 5.14 -10.01 -1.91
C VAL A 147 3.65 -10.14 -1.54
N TYR A 148 2.92 -9.02 -1.46
CA TYR A 148 1.53 -9.04 -1.01
C TYR A 148 0.54 -8.24 -1.88
N CYS A 149 1.02 -7.42 -2.81
CA CYS A 149 0.16 -6.62 -3.67
C CYS A 149 0.20 -7.13 -5.12
N PRO A 150 -0.93 -7.66 -5.65
CA PRO A 150 -1.01 -8.13 -7.04
C PRO A 150 -0.65 -7.05 -8.06
N ILE A 151 -1.04 -5.80 -7.82
CA ILE A 151 -0.74 -4.68 -8.73
C ILE A 151 0.76 -4.49 -8.85
N VAL A 152 1.47 -4.43 -7.72
CA VAL A 152 2.93 -4.25 -7.71
C VAL A 152 3.63 -5.44 -8.34
N PHE A 153 3.25 -6.67 -7.95
CA PHE A 153 3.83 -7.88 -8.50
C PHE A 153 3.72 -7.91 -10.03
N ASN A 154 2.51 -7.81 -10.57
CA ASN A 154 2.29 -7.90 -12.02
C ASN A 154 2.92 -6.71 -12.78
N THR A 155 2.97 -5.53 -12.17
CA THR A 155 3.65 -4.38 -12.79
C THR A 155 5.15 -4.61 -12.97
N LEU A 156 5.81 -5.18 -11.96
CA LEU A 156 7.24 -5.49 -12.04
C LEU A 156 7.51 -6.63 -13.04
N GLU A 157 6.64 -7.63 -13.11
CA GLU A 157 6.78 -8.73 -14.07
C GLU A 157 6.57 -8.27 -15.52
N GLU A 158 5.69 -7.33 -15.77
CA GLU A 158 5.41 -6.84 -17.12
C GLU A 158 6.43 -5.79 -17.61
N TRP A 159 7.12 -5.14 -16.71
CA TRP A 159 8.21 -4.21 -17.07
C TRP A 159 9.36 -4.92 -17.78
#